data_788cedd0ba02083286910ffb64421c93
#
_entry.id   788cedd0ba02083286910ffb64421c93
#
_cell.length_a   1.000
_cell.length_b   1.000
_cell.length_c   1.000
_cell.angle_alpha   90.00
_cell.angle_beta   90.00
_cell.angle_gamma   90.00
#
_symmetry.space_group_name_H-M   'P 1'
#
loop_
_entity.id
_entity.type
_entity.pdbx_description
1 polymer ?
#
loop_
_entity_poly.entity_id
_entity_poly.type
_entity_poly.pdbx_seq_one_letter_code
_entity_poly.pdbx_strand_id
1 'polypeptide(L)'
;MVDPARQHVDRVWAARHGVETGAALRFGSLSRRMWEAGAPEALVELAARASRDETRHASRCEDVLRMRRAPAPPPETRLLEYAPRELTPEQRLT
;
A
#
# COMPACT_ATOMS: atom_id res chain seq x y z
N MET A 1 -11.91 28.77 11.62
CA MET A 1 -10.48 28.88 11.27
C MET A 1 -9.82 27.55 11.43
N VAL A 2 -9.03 27.13 10.46
CA VAL A 2 -8.39 25.82 10.50
C VAL A 2 -7.06 25.92 11.25
N ASP A 3 -6.84 25.03 12.21
CA ASP A 3 -5.60 24.99 12.97
C ASP A 3 -4.48 24.40 12.09
N PRO A 4 -3.39 25.15 11.81
CA PRO A 4 -2.30 24.64 10.97
C PRO A 4 -1.63 23.39 11.52
N ALA A 5 -1.49 23.26 12.83
CA ALA A 5 -0.91 22.08 13.46
C ALA A 5 -1.79 20.84 13.23
N ARG A 6 -3.10 21.00 13.38
CA ARG A 6 -4.06 19.94 13.11
C ARG A 6 -4.04 19.53 11.64
N GLN A 7 -4.00 20.50 10.73
CA GLN A 7 -3.89 20.21 9.30
C GLN A 7 -2.63 19.42 8.97
N HIS A 8 -1.50 19.80 9.59
CA HIS A 8 -0.25 19.10 9.36
C HIS A 8 -0.35 17.63 9.79
N VAL A 9 -0.89 17.38 10.97
CA VAL A 9 -1.09 16.01 11.48
C VAL A 9 -2.00 15.21 10.54
N ASP A 10 -3.08 15.81 10.08
CA ASP A 10 -4.00 15.15 9.15
C ASP A 10 -3.30 14.80 7.84
N ARG A 11 -2.46 15.70 7.31
CA ARG A 11 -1.68 15.43 6.10
C ARG A 11 -0.69 14.29 6.30
N VAL A 12 -0.06 14.21 7.46
CA VAL A 12 0.87 13.12 7.77
C VAL A 12 0.13 11.77 7.75
N TRP A 13 -1.03 11.69 8.37
CA TRP A 13 -1.82 10.45 8.37
C TRP A 13 -2.34 10.10 6.99
N ALA A 14 -2.75 11.09 6.20
CA ALA A 14 -3.20 10.86 4.81
C ALA A 14 -2.04 10.37 3.96
N ALA A 15 -0.85 10.96 4.09
CA ALA A 15 0.35 10.51 3.37
C ALA A 15 0.72 9.09 3.76
N ARG A 16 0.66 8.77 5.05
CA ARG A 16 0.93 7.42 5.55
C ARG A 16 -0.04 6.40 4.99
N HIS A 17 -1.33 6.75 4.92
CA HIS A 17 -2.33 5.91 4.28
C HIS A 17 -1.93 5.58 2.84
N GLY A 18 -1.50 6.59 2.08
CA GLY A 18 -1.07 6.41 0.70
C GLY A 18 0.13 5.47 0.57
N VAL A 19 1.13 5.64 1.45
CA VAL A 19 2.33 4.77 1.48
C VAL A 19 1.94 3.32 1.77
N GLU A 20 1.11 3.09 2.78
CA GLU A 20 0.70 1.73 3.17
C GLU A 20 -0.15 1.07 2.09
N THR A 21 -1.08 1.80 1.48
CA THR A 21 -1.91 1.28 0.39
C THR A 21 -1.06 0.93 -0.84
N GLY A 22 -0.12 1.81 -1.18
CA GLY A 22 0.82 1.55 -2.27
C GLY A 22 1.67 0.31 -2.01
N ALA A 23 2.16 0.15 -0.79
CA ALA A 23 2.94 -1.02 -0.39
C ALA A 23 2.10 -2.29 -0.49
N ALA A 24 0.82 -2.26 -0.05
CA ALA A 24 -0.08 -3.40 -0.16
C ALA A 24 -0.24 -3.84 -1.63
N LEU A 25 -0.44 -2.89 -2.53
CA LEU A 25 -0.59 -3.18 -3.96
C LEU A 25 0.69 -3.77 -4.56
N ARG A 26 1.85 -3.21 -4.21
CA ARG A 26 3.13 -3.70 -4.71
C ARG A 26 3.44 -5.11 -4.23
N PHE A 27 3.23 -5.40 -2.95
CA PHE A 27 3.45 -6.73 -2.41
C PHE A 27 2.48 -7.75 -2.98
N GLY A 28 1.21 -7.38 -3.19
CA GLY A 28 0.23 -8.25 -3.82
C GLY A 28 0.61 -8.58 -5.26
N SER A 29 1.04 -7.57 -6.00
CA SER A 29 1.51 -7.75 -7.37
C SER A 29 2.77 -8.61 -7.43
N LEU A 30 3.71 -8.39 -6.50
CA LEU A 30 4.93 -9.18 -6.39
C LEU A 30 4.62 -10.65 -6.11
N SER A 31 3.73 -10.92 -5.16
CA SER A 31 3.32 -12.28 -4.83
C SER A 31 2.79 -13.02 -6.06
N ARG A 32 1.90 -12.36 -6.82
CA ARG A 32 1.32 -12.95 -8.03
C ARG A 32 2.40 -13.23 -9.08
N ARG A 33 3.31 -12.27 -9.31
CA ARG A 33 4.39 -12.44 -10.29
C ARG A 33 5.36 -13.54 -9.92
N MET A 34 5.66 -13.64 -8.64
CA MET A 34 6.50 -14.70 -8.12
C MET A 34 5.86 -16.07 -8.35
N TRP A 35 4.56 -16.16 -8.07
CA TRP A 35 3.79 -17.37 -8.32
C TRP A 35 3.84 -17.76 -9.80
N GLU A 36 3.56 -16.80 -10.70
CA GLU A 36 3.58 -17.02 -12.15
C GLU A 36 4.95 -17.44 -12.65
N ALA A 37 6.01 -16.94 -12.01
CA ALA A 37 7.39 -17.24 -12.39
C ALA A 37 7.92 -18.55 -11.76
N GLY A 38 7.11 -19.24 -10.97
CA GLY A 38 7.50 -20.50 -10.35
C GLY A 38 8.39 -20.34 -9.14
N ALA A 39 8.37 -19.20 -8.46
CA ALA A 39 9.13 -19.00 -7.24
C ALA A 39 8.69 -19.97 -6.14
N PRO A 40 9.57 -20.26 -5.16
CA PRO A 40 9.19 -21.10 -4.03
C PRO A 40 7.95 -20.58 -3.32
N GLU A 41 7.06 -21.49 -2.94
CA GLU A 41 5.79 -21.17 -2.32
C GLU A 41 5.97 -20.32 -1.05
N ALA A 42 7.01 -20.58 -0.28
CA ALA A 42 7.30 -19.83 0.95
C ALA A 42 7.53 -18.34 0.66
N LEU A 43 8.20 -18.03 -0.44
CA LEU A 43 8.46 -16.63 -0.83
C LEU A 43 7.19 -15.95 -1.34
N VAL A 44 6.38 -16.69 -2.11
CA VAL A 44 5.07 -16.19 -2.59
C VAL A 44 4.19 -15.83 -1.39
N GLU A 45 4.11 -16.73 -0.40
CA GLU A 45 3.30 -16.50 0.80
C GLU A 45 3.83 -15.34 1.65
N LEU A 46 5.16 -15.20 1.73
CA LEU A 46 5.75 -14.08 2.46
C LEU A 46 5.33 -12.73 1.86
N ALA A 47 5.36 -12.60 0.54
CA ALA A 47 4.92 -11.39 -0.15
C ALA A 47 3.41 -11.18 0.02
N ALA A 48 2.60 -12.22 -0.04
CA ALA A 48 1.16 -12.14 0.18
C ALA A 48 0.84 -11.68 1.60
N ARG A 49 1.57 -12.18 2.59
CA ARG A 49 1.42 -11.77 4.00
C ARG A 49 1.77 -10.30 4.17
N ALA A 50 2.86 -9.85 3.54
CA ALA A 50 3.25 -8.44 3.59
C ALA A 50 2.14 -7.56 3.02
N SER A 51 1.51 -7.98 1.91
CA SER A 51 0.38 -7.25 1.32
C SER A 51 -0.79 -7.13 2.31
N ARG A 52 -1.14 -8.23 2.97
CA ARG A 52 -2.23 -8.23 3.96
C ARG A 52 -1.92 -7.33 5.15
N ASP A 53 -0.67 -7.34 5.63
CA ASP A 53 -0.25 -6.50 6.75
C ASP A 53 -0.34 -5.03 6.38
N GLU A 54 0.11 -4.65 5.18
CA GLU A 54 0.03 -3.26 4.73
C GLU A 54 -1.42 -2.82 4.52
N THR A 55 -2.30 -3.73 4.09
CA THR A 55 -3.73 -3.44 3.97
C THR A 55 -4.34 -3.13 5.35
N ARG A 56 -3.94 -3.86 6.38
CA ARG A 56 -4.39 -3.58 7.76
C ARG A 56 -3.85 -2.24 8.26
N HIS A 57 -2.60 -1.92 7.94
CA HIS A 57 -2.02 -0.62 8.31
C HIS A 57 -2.77 0.53 7.64
N ALA A 58 -3.09 0.40 6.35
CA ALA A 58 -3.86 1.41 5.63
C ALA A 58 -5.24 1.60 6.25
N SER A 59 -5.90 0.51 6.63
CA SER A 59 -7.20 0.55 7.30
C SER A 59 -7.13 1.30 8.63
N ARG A 60 -6.06 1.09 9.40
CA ARG A 60 -5.85 1.83 10.66
C ARG A 60 -5.65 3.32 10.43
N CYS A 61 -4.93 3.67 9.36
CA CYS A 61 -4.76 5.08 8.99
C CYS A 61 -6.11 5.72 8.63
N GLU A 62 -6.98 5.00 7.91
CA GLU A 62 -8.33 5.46 7.61
C GLU A 62 -9.14 5.70 8.88
N ASP A 63 -9.05 4.78 9.85
CA ASP A 63 -9.75 4.91 11.12
C ASP A 63 -9.29 6.16 11.87
N VAL A 64 -7.98 6.41 11.90
CA VAL A 64 -7.43 7.62 12.54
C VAL A 64 -7.96 8.87 11.86
N LEU A 65 -7.93 8.92 10.53
CA LEU A 65 -8.44 10.07 9.76
C LEU A 65 -9.92 10.31 10.04
N ARG A 66 -10.71 9.24 10.09
CA ARG A 66 -12.13 9.31 10.37
C ARG A 66 -12.40 9.84 11.79
N MET A 67 -11.65 9.33 12.78
CA MET A 67 -11.75 9.81 14.18
C MET A 67 -11.36 11.26 14.30
N ARG A 68 -10.43 11.73 13.50
CA ARG A 68 -9.99 13.12 13.48
C ARG A 68 -10.89 14.01 12.62
N ARG A 69 -11.89 13.45 11.95
CA ARG A 69 -12.76 14.15 10.99
C ARG A 69 -11.95 14.84 9.90
N ALA A 70 -10.86 14.18 9.48
CA ALA A 70 -10.00 14.67 8.41
C ALA A 70 -10.64 14.39 7.05
N PRO A 71 -10.21 15.09 5.98
CA PRO A 71 -10.65 14.78 4.62
C PRO A 71 -10.34 13.33 4.25
N ALA A 72 -11.17 12.76 3.37
CA ALA A 72 -10.98 11.40 2.89
C ALA A 72 -9.62 11.28 2.18
N PRO A 73 -8.96 10.10 2.29
CA PRO A 73 -7.71 9.86 1.58
C PRO A 73 -7.89 9.99 0.06
N PRO A 74 -6.80 10.29 -0.69
CA PRO A 74 -6.86 10.35 -2.14
C PRO A 74 -7.34 9.03 -2.76
N PRO A 75 -7.96 9.08 -3.93
CA PRO A 75 -8.40 7.87 -4.62
C PRO A 75 -7.25 6.89 -4.86
N GLU A 76 -7.55 5.60 -4.79
CA GLU A 76 -6.56 4.52 -5.00
C GLU A 76 -5.88 4.58 -6.36
N THR A 77 -6.52 5.18 -7.36
CA THR A 77 -5.95 5.31 -8.70
C THR A 77 -4.57 5.97 -8.71
N ARG A 78 -4.32 6.89 -7.77
CA ARG A 78 -3.00 7.52 -7.63
C ARG A 78 -1.93 6.53 -7.17
N LEU A 79 -2.33 5.50 -6.47
CA LEU A 79 -1.41 4.50 -5.92
C LEU A 79 -1.02 3.47 -6.97
N LEU A 80 -1.83 3.31 -8.01
CA LEU A 80 -1.51 2.42 -9.13
C LEU A 80 -0.30 2.91 -9.93
N GLU A 81 0.02 4.20 -9.85
CA GLU A 81 1.21 4.75 -10.50
C GLU A 81 2.50 4.16 -9.93
N TYR A 82 2.44 3.66 -8.69
CA TYR A 82 3.56 3.04 -8.02
C TYR A 82 3.58 1.52 -8.18
N ALA A 83 2.57 0.95 -8.87
CA ALA A 83 2.55 -0.49 -9.12
C ALA A 83 3.74 -0.86 -10.01
N PRO A 84 4.46 -1.96 -9.71
CA PRO A 84 5.56 -2.36 -10.54
C PRO A 84 5.09 -2.64 -11.97
N ARG A 85 5.92 -2.30 -12.96
CA ARG A 85 5.63 -2.60 -14.36
C ARG A 85 5.54 -4.10 -14.55
N GLU A 86 4.79 -4.51 -15.58
CA GLU A 86 4.82 -5.89 -16.03
C GLU A 86 6.26 -6.26 -16.40
N LEU A 87 6.75 -7.30 -15.77
CA LEU A 87 8.11 -7.79 -16.00
C LEU A 87 8.06 -9.17 -16.65
N THR A 88 9.09 -9.53 -17.40
CA THR A 88 9.25 -10.90 -17.86
C THR A 88 9.53 -11.81 -16.65
N PRO A 89 9.32 -13.13 -16.75
CA PRO A 89 9.64 -14.04 -15.64
C PRO A 89 11.06 -13.88 -15.12
N GLU A 90 12.05 -13.68 -15.98
CA GLU A 90 13.43 -13.47 -15.58
C GLU A 90 13.60 -12.18 -14.78
N GLN A 91 12.95 -11.12 -15.20
CA GLN A 91 13.01 -9.82 -14.52
C GLN A 91 12.31 -9.85 -13.17
N ARG A 92 11.26 -10.68 -13.02
CA ARG A 92 10.48 -10.76 -11.78
C ARG A 92 11.28 -11.37 -10.63
N LEU A 93 12.27 -12.21 -10.95
CA LEU A 93 13.05 -12.93 -9.94
C LEU A 93 14.44 -12.35 -9.73
N THR A 94 14.83 -11.37 -10.49
CA THR A 94 16.09 -10.65 -10.32
C THR A 94 15.85 -9.26 -9.78
#